data_a13653e76a8f728246a8f1ece4e3eeb7
#
_entry.id   a13653e76a8f728246a8f1ece4e3eeb7
#
_cell.length_a   1.000
_cell.length_b   1.000
_cell.length_c   1.000
_cell.angle_alpha   90.00
_cell.angle_beta   90.00
_cell.angle_gamma   90.00
#
_symmetry.space_group_name_H-M   'P 1'
#
loop_
_entity.id
_entity.type
_entity.pdbx_description
1 polymer ?
#
loop_
_entity_poly.entity_id
_entity_poly.type
_entity_poly.pdbx_seq_one_letter_code
_entity_poly.pdbx_strand_id
1 'polypeptide(L)'
;MRISEVLSSKPIKDVITVAPDATVRELVGLLAQHNVGALVVCDGDQLAGIVSERDVVRRLQEDETVLDRAVSSIMTSDVKTCAPDQRVTDLMQVMTTGRFRHMPVLDDGRLVGIVSIGDVVKHRMNELEFERDQLDSYVHTSQT
;
A
#
# COMPACT_ATOMS: atom_id res chain seq x y z
N MET A 1 -10.71 -14.35 -1.42
CA MET A 1 -9.83 -13.70 -2.39
C MET A 1 -8.50 -13.35 -1.74
N ARG A 2 -7.42 -13.49 -2.47
CA ARG A 2 -6.06 -13.39 -1.96
C ARG A 2 -5.44 -12.03 -2.32
N ILE A 3 -4.46 -11.59 -1.52
CA ILE A 3 -3.72 -10.35 -1.77
C ILE A 3 -3.01 -10.38 -3.13
N SER A 4 -2.50 -11.56 -3.54
CA SER A 4 -1.87 -11.73 -4.86
C SER A 4 -2.78 -11.30 -6.01
N GLU A 5 -4.08 -11.49 -5.89
CA GLU A 5 -5.05 -11.09 -6.92
C GLU A 5 -5.19 -9.57 -6.98
N VAL A 6 -5.16 -8.89 -5.83
CA VAL A 6 -5.17 -7.43 -5.76
C VAL A 6 -3.93 -6.86 -6.45
N LEU A 7 -2.75 -7.42 -6.15
CA LEU A 7 -1.49 -6.99 -6.77
C LEU A 7 -1.50 -7.18 -8.29
N SER A 8 -2.05 -8.30 -8.76
CA SER A 8 -2.12 -8.60 -10.19
C SER A 8 -3.02 -7.63 -10.95
N SER A 9 -4.04 -7.09 -10.30
CA SER A 9 -5.00 -6.18 -10.91
C SER A 9 -4.53 -4.73 -10.94
N LYS A 10 -3.42 -4.39 -10.26
CA LYS A 10 -2.91 -3.03 -10.25
C LYS A 10 -2.31 -2.67 -11.60
N PRO A 11 -2.60 -1.47 -12.13
CA PRO A 11 -2.03 -1.03 -13.41
C PRO A 11 -0.51 -0.82 -13.34
N ILE A 12 0.00 -0.40 -12.16
CA ILE A 12 1.44 -0.23 -11.93
C ILE A 12 1.89 -1.38 -11.04
N LYS A 13 2.73 -2.26 -11.59
CA LYS A 13 3.20 -3.46 -10.89
C LYS A 13 4.58 -3.31 -10.26
N ASP A 14 5.33 -2.29 -10.68
CA ASP A 14 6.66 -2.04 -10.13
C ASP A 14 6.54 -1.39 -8.76
N VAL A 15 7.29 -1.93 -7.80
CA VAL A 15 7.35 -1.35 -6.46
C VAL A 15 8.39 -0.25 -6.46
N ILE A 16 7.95 0.97 -6.13
CA ILE A 16 8.83 2.12 -6.05
C ILE A 16 9.35 2.20 -4.62
N THR A 17 10.65 2.21 -4.47
CA THR A 17 11.31 2.26 -3.18
C THR A 17 12.22 3.47 -3.08
N VAL A 18 12.60 3.81 -1.86
CA VAL A 18 13.57 4.88 -1.58
C VAL A 18 14.56 4.36 -0.55
N ALA A 19 15.81 4.81 -0.64
CA ALA A 19 16.84 4.41 0.32
C ALA A 19 16.69 5.18 1.63
N PRO A 20 17.07 4.59 2.78
CA PRO A 20 16.94 5.28 4.07
C PRO A 20 17.82 6.51 4.19
N ASP A 21 18.94 6.56 3.47
CA ASP A 21 19.86 7.71 3.47
C ASP A 21 19.52 8.77 2.40
N ALA A 22 18.50 8.52 1.57
CA ALA A 22 18.00 9.54 0.66
C ALA A 22 17.42 10.71 1.44
N THR A 23 17.38 11.89 0.82
CA THR A 23 16.79 13.05 1.45
C THR A 23 15.26 13.00 1.36
N VAL A 24 14.61 13.66 2.30
CA VAL A 24 13.16 13.85 2.25
C VAL A 24 12.76 14.61 0.99
N ARG A 25 13.61 15.52 0.50
CA ARG A 25 13.38 16.22 -0.77
C ARG A 25 13.27 15.26 -1.95
N GLU A 26 14.17 14.26 -2.01
CA GLU A 26 14.12 13.22 -3.04
C GLU A 26 12.84 12.39 -2.91
N LEU A 27 12.44 12.06 -1.68
CA LEU A 27 11.20 11.36 -1.40
C LEU A 27 10.00 12.15 -1.94
N VAL A 28 9.91 13.43 -1.66
CA VAL A 28 8.82 14.29 -2.14
C VAL A 28 8.74 14.28 -3.65
N GLY A 29 9.90 14.35 -4.32
CA GLY A 29 9.97 14.26 -5.77
C GLY A 29 9.43 12.95 -6.32
N LEU A 30 9.77 11.83 -5.66
CA LEU A 30 9.28 10.50 -6.07
C LEU A 30 7.77 10.36 -5.85
N LEU A 31 7.25 10.84 -4.72
CA LEU A 31 5.82 10.83 -4.44
C LEU A 31 5.04 11.58 -5.51
N ALA A 32 5.52 12.76 -5.88
CA ALA A 32 4.90 13.58 -6.91
C ALA A 32 5.00 12.94 -8.29
N GLN A 33 6.19 12.44 -8.65
CA GLN A 33 6.45 11.84 -9.96
C GLN A 33 5.56 10.63 -10.22
N HIS A 34 5.38 9.78 -9.22
CA HIS A 34 4.62 8.54 -9.33
C HIS A 34 3.17 8.68 -8.88
N ASN A 35 2.79 9.86 -8.40
CA ASN A 35 1.44 10.16 -7.91
C ASN A 35 0.96 9.12 -6.88
N VAL A 36 1.79 8.86 -5.90
CA VAL A 36 1.49 7.93 -4.80
C VAL A 36 1.61 8.65 -3.46
N GLY A 37 0.92 8.13 -2.45
CA GLY A 37 0.88 8.75 -1.11
C GLY A 37 1.91 8.19 -0.15
N ALA A 38 2.56 7.08 -0.48
CA ALA A 38 3.55 6.44 0.38
C ALA A 38 4.54 5.64 -0.46
N LEU A 39 5.75 5.50 0.08
CA LEU A 39 6.81 4.67 -0.50
C LEU A 39 7.37 3.73 0.57
N VAL A 40 7.82 2.57 0.11
CA VAL A 40 8.56 1.63 0.95
C VAL A 40 10.02 2.07 0.99
N VAL A 41 10.60 2.05 2.17
CA VAL A 41 12.01 2.36 2.39
C VAL A 41 12.77 1.04 2.46
N CYS A 42 13.72 0.85 1.55
CA CYS A 42 14.52 -0.37 1.47
C CYS A 42 16.00 -0.05 1.56
N ASP A 43 16.71 -0.85 2.34
CA ASP A 43 18.17 -0.86 2.38
C ASP A 43 18.63 -2.08 1.60
N GLY A 44 19.01 -1.88 0.34
CA GLY A 44 19.23 -2.98 -0.59
C GLY A 44 17.94 -3.76 -0.80
N ASP A 45 17.96 -5.06 -0.50
CA ASP A 45 16.80 -5.94 -0.62
C ASP A 45 15.97 -6.01 0.67
N GLN A 46 16.38 -5.31 1.72
CA GLN A 46 15.73 -5.40 3.02
C GLN A 46 14.78 -4.25 3.25
N LEU A 47 13.59 -4.59 3.71
CA LEU A 47 12.59 -3.60 4.13
C LEU A 47 13.10 -2.88 5.39
N ALA A 48 13.28 -1.55 5.29
CA ALA A 48 13.71 -0.73 6.41
C ALA A 48 12.55 0.01 7.07
N GLY A 49 11.55 0.42 6.28
CA GLY A 49 10.44 1.18 6.79
C GLY A 49 9.43 1.55 5.72
N ILE A 50 8.48 2.39 6.11
CA ILE A 50 7.51 2.99 5.19
C ILE A 50 7.40 4.47 5.52
N VAL A 51 7.20 5.30 4.51
CA VAL A 51 7.09 6.74 4.67
C VAL A 51 6.00 7.28 3.77
N SER A 52 5.18 8.18 4.31
CA SER A 52 4.04 8.75 3.59
C SER A 52 4.18 10.26 3.45
N GLU A 53 3.38 10.84 2.55
CA GLU A 53 3.28 12.30 2.43
C GLU A 53 2.81 12.94 3.75
N ARG A 54 2.00 12.24 4.53
CA ARG A 54 1.55 12.71 5.85
C ARG A 54 2.71 12.85 6.82
N ASP A 55 3.67 11.91 6.78
CA ASP A 55 4.88 11.99 7.61
C ASP A 55 5.68 13.24 7.30
N VAL A 56 5.80 13.59 6.03
CA VAL A 56 6.49 14.79 5.59
C VAL A 56 5.78 16.05 6.12
N VAL A 57 4.46 16.10 5.94
CA VAL A 57 3.65 17.26 6.35
C VAL A 57 3.76 17.47 7.87
N ARG A 58 3.65 16.41 8.66
CA ARG A 58 3.73 16.47 10.11
C ARG A 58 5.09 16.97 10.58
N ARG A 59 6.16 16.48 9.96
CA ARG A 59 7.51 16.90 10.33
C ARG A 59 7.84 18.31 9.87
N LEU A 60 7.32 18.71 8.72
CA LEU A 60 7.53 20.06 8.20
C LEU A 60 6.96 21.11 9.15
N GLN A 61 5.87 20.82 9.83
CA GLN A 61 5.29 21.71 10.83
C GLN A 61 6.25 21.96 11.99
N GLU A 62 7.01 20.94 12.41
CA GLU A 62 7.92 21.00 13.54
C GLU A 62 9.33 21.44 13.14
N ASP A 63 9.75 21.15 11.91
CA ASP A 63 11.13 21.32 11.46
C ASP A 63 11.14 21.76 10.00
N GLU A 64 11.44 23.04 9.76
CA GLU A 64 11.50 23.61 8.41
C GLU A 64 12.65 23.01 7.58
N THR A 65 13.64 22.38 8.21
CA THR A 65 14.80 21.78 7.55
C THR A 65 14.57 20.31 7.17
N VAL A 66 13.37 19.78 7.36
CA VAL A 66 13.07 18.35 7.15
C VAL A 66 13.42 17.89 5.75
N LEU A 67 13.27 18.74 4.74
CA LEU A 67 13.56 18.37 3.34
C LEU A 67 15.03 17.98 3.12
N ASP A 68 15.93 18.47 3.95
CA ASP A 68 17.35 18.19 3.83
C ASP A 68 17.80 17.05 4.76
N ARG A 69 16.88 16.48 5.53
CA ARG A 69 17.16 15.36 6.41
C ARG A 69 16.97 14.02 5.68
N ALA A 70 17.55 12.96 6.24
CA ALA A 70 17.41 11.62 5.70
C ALA A 70 15.99 11.08 5.89
N VAL A 71 15.53 10.29 4.94
CA VAL A 71 14.23 9.61 5.00
C VAL A 71 14.11 8.77 6.27
N SER A 72 15.21 8.14 6.70
CA SER A 72 15.22 7.33 7.91
C SER A 72 14.84 8.11 9.18
N SER A 73 14.98 9.44 9.17
CA SER A 73 14.62 10.26 10.33
C SER A 73 13.11 10.45 10.50
N ILE A 74 12.33 10.21 9.46
CA ILE A 74 10.87 10.41 9.50
C ILE A 74 10.06 9.14 9.21
N MET A 75 10.70 8.08 8.74
CA MET A 75 10.01 6.83 8.38
C MET A 75 9.49 6.10 9.60
N THR A 76 8.49 5.24 9.38
CA THR A 76 8.05 4.25 10.37
C THR A 76 8.86 2.98 10.15
N SER A 77 9.59 2.55 11.18
CA SER A 77 10.46 1.35 11.11
C SER A 77 9.72 0.07 11.46
N ASP A 78 8.76 0.14 12.38
CA ASP A 78 7.93 -1.01 12.78
C ASP A 78 6.78 -1.16 11.81
N VAL A 79 7.07 -1.77 10.66
CA VAL A 79 6.12 -1.86 9.56
C VAL A 79 5.34 -3.16 9.66
N LYS A 80 4.01 -3.05 9.62
CA LYS A 80 3.15 -4.22 9.44
C LYS A 80 3.18 -4.63 7.97
N THR A 81 3.40 -5.92 7.74
CA THR A 81 3.49 -6.49 6.41
C THR A 81 2.46 -7.59 6.22
N CYS A 82 2.22 -7.97 4.99
CA CYS A 82 1.34 -9.06 4.64
C CYS A 82 1.98 -9.96 3.59
N ALA A 83 1.38 -11.12 3.35
CA ALA A 83 1.87 -12.09 2.38
C ALA A 83 0.86 -12.23 1.23
N PRO A 84 1.32 -12.64 0.01
CA PRO A 84 0.42 -12.76 -1.14
C PRO A 84 -0.72 -13.76 -0.96
N ASP A 85 -0.52 -14.79 -0.16
CA ASP A 85 -1.51 -15.85 0.07
C ASP A 85 -2.55 -15.51 1.13
N GLN A 86 -2.39 -14.38 1.84
CA GLN A 86 -3.36 -13.94 2.84
C GLN A 86 -4.65 -13.45 2.17
N ARG A 87 -5.75 -13.54 2.92
CA ARG A 87 -7.05 -13.11 2.43
C ARG A 87 -7.19 -11.59 2.53
N VAL A 88 -7.85 -11.02 1.54
CA VAL A 88 -8.13 -9.58 1.50
C VAL A 88 -8.97 -9.15 2.71
N THR A 89 -9.93 -9.99 3.14
CA THR A 89 -10.77 -9.69 4.31
C THR A 89 -9.95 -9.58 5.58
N ASP A 90 -8.94 -10.44 5.77
CA ASP A 90 -8.05 -10.36 6.92
C ASP A 90 -7.21 -9.09 6.89
N LEU A 91 -6.73 -8.70 5.71
CA LEU A 91 -5.99 -7.46 5.52
C LEU A 91 -6.85 -6.23 5.85
N MET A 92 -8.10 -6.23 5.40
CA MET A 92 -9.05 -5.14 5.70
C MET A 92 -9.20 -4.95 7.20
N GLN A 93 -9.32 -6.04 7.94
CA GLN A 93 -9.46 -6.00 9.38
C GLN A 93 -8.20 -5.42 10.05
N VAL A 94 -7.03 -5.85 9.62
CA VAL A 94 -5.75 -5.35 10.16
C VAL A 94 -5.59 -3.86 9.87
N MET A 95 -5.91 -3.42 8.66
CA MET A 95 -5.84 -2.02 8.26
C MET A 95 -6.80 -1.16 9.09
N THR A 96 -8.02 -1.65 9.30
CA THR A 96 -9.04 -0.92 10.05
C THR A 96 -8.67 -0.80 11.53
N THR A 97 -8.25 -1.91 12.14
CA THR A 97 -7.88 -1.96 13.55
C THR A 97 -6.64 -1.13 13.84
N GLY A 98 -5.61 -1.25 12.99
CA GLY A 98 -4.34 -0.57 13.16
C GLY A 98 -4.29 0.83 12.54
N ARG A 99 -5.32 1.21 11.78
CA ARG A 99 -5.39 2.48 11.04
C ARG A 99 -4.25 2.64 10.05
N PHE A 100 -3.82 1.54 9.44
CA PHE A 100 -2.81 1.54 8.38
C PHE A 100 -3.51 1.77 7.03
N ARG A 101 -2.94 2.62 6.20
CA ARG A 101 -3.46 2.89 4.85
C ARG A 101 -2.67 2.19 3.76
N HIS A 102 -1.45 1.76 4.07
CA HIS A 102 -0.56 1.09 3.15
C HIS A 102 0.12 -0.05 3.88
N MET A 103 0.29 -1.16 3.19
CA MET A 103 0.95 -2.33 3.77
C MET A 103 1.84 -2.99 2.73
N PRO A 104 3.16 -3.11 3.00
CA PRO A 104 4.05 -3.83 2.11
C PRO A 104 3.71 -5.32 2.08
N VAL A 105 3.84 -5.91 0.91
CA VAL A 105 3.63 -7.35 0.70
C VAL A 105 4.98 -8.01 0.54
N LEU A 106 5.28 -8.97 1.42
CA LEU A 106 6.51 -9.74 1.38
C LEU A 106 6.20 -11.18 0.99
N ASP A 107 6.99 -11.72 0.08
CA ASP A 107 6.94 -13.12 -0.33
C ASP A 107 8.30 -13.73 -0.03
N ASP A 108 8.35 -14.61 0.96
CA ASP A 108 9.57 -15.26 1.41
C ASP A 108 10.67 -14.24 1.75
N GLY A 109 10.28 -13.19 2.48
CA GLY A 109 11.18 -12.12 2.89
C GLY A 109 11.48 -11.06 1.85
N ARG A 110 10.96 -11.20 0.62
CA ARG A 110 11.19 -10.26 -0.47
C ARG A 110 9.98 -9.35 -0.67
N LEU A 111 10.23 -8.09 -0.88
CA LEU A 111 9.18 -7.12 -1.21
C LEU A 111 8.67 -7.38 -2.63
N VAL A 112 7.39 -7.73 -2.75
CA VAL A 112 6.74 -7.98 -4.04
C VAL A 112 5.69 -6.95 -4.40
N GLY A 113 5.30 -6.09 -3.47
CA GLY A 113 4.33 -5.05 -3.75
C GLY A 113 3.97 -4.25 -2.52
N ILE A 114 3.09 -3.29 -2.72
CA ILE A 114 2.47 -2.52 -1.65
C ILE A 114 0.97 -2.46 -1.94
N VAL A 115 0.17 -2.65 -0.92
CA VAL A 115 -1.29 -2.62 -1.03
C VAL A 115 -1.79 -1.42 -0.22
N SER A 116 -2.60 -0.57 -0.85
CA SER A 116 -3.25 0.54 -0.19
C SER A 116 -4.68 0.17 0.21
N ILE A 117 -5.25 0.93 1.14
CA ILE A 117 -6.66 0.75 1.51
C ILE A 117 -7.57 0.98 0.29
N GLY A 118 -7.19 1.91 -0.61
CA GLY A 118 -7.92 2.14 -1.85
C GLY A 118 -7.93 0.93 -2.78
N ASP A 119 -6.79 0.23 -2.90
CA ASP A 119 -6.70 -0.99 -3.69
C ASP A 119 -7.64 -2.08 -3.16
N VAL A 120 -7.66 -2.24 -1.83
CA VAL A 120 -8.48 -3.25 -1.16
C VAL A 120 -9.97 -2.94 -1.31
N VAL A 121 -10.34 -1.68 -1.11
CA VAL A 121 -11.75 -1.24 -1.24
C VAL A 121 -12.24 -1.44 -2.67
N LYS A 122 -11.46 -1.01 -3.65
CA LYS A 122 -11.82 -1.17 -5.07
C LYS A 122 -12.04 -2.64 -5.42
N HIS A 123 -11.14 -3.49 -4.96
CA HIS A 123 -11.22 -4.92 -5.23
C HIS A 123 -12.47 -5.54 -4.60
N ARG A 124 -12.77 -5.19 -3.34
CA ARG A 124 -13.95 -5.68 -2.63
C ARG A 124 -15.24 -5.20 -3.29
N MET A 125 -15.28 -3.96 -3.75
CA MET A 125 -16.43 -3.43 -4.49
C MET A 125 -16.67 -4.22 -5.77
N ASN A 126 -15.62 -4.53 -6.52
CA ASN A 126 -15.72 -5.32 -7.74
C ASN A 126 -16.24 -6.73 -7.46
N GLU A 127 -15.81 -7.35 -6.38
CA GLU A 127 -16.32 -8.65 -5.94
C GLU A 127 -17.83 -8.61 -5.68
N LEU A 128 -18.26 -7.60 -4.93
CA LEU A 128 -19.66 -7.45 -4.57
C LEU A 128 -20.54 -7.18 -5.78
N GLU A 129 -20.07 -6.40 -6.73
CA GLU A 129 -20.78 -6.18 -8.00
C GLU A 129 -20.92 -7.47 -8.80
N PHE A 130 -19.86 -8.25 -8.88
CA PHE A 130 -19.86 -9.53 -9.56
C PHE A 130 -20.87 -10.49 -8.92
N GLU A 131 -20.88 -10.60 -7.61
CA GLU A 131 -21.83 -11.44 -6.87
C GLU A 131 -23.26 -10.97 -7.11
N ARG A 132 -23.52 -9.67 -7.10
CA ARG A 132 -24.85 -9.11 -7.38
C ARG A 132 -25.30 -9.46 -8.80
N ASP A 133 -24.43 -9.28 -9.79
CA ASP A 133 -24.76 -9.56 -11.19
C ASP A 133 -25.04 -11.05 -11.39
N GLN A 134 -24.32 -11.92 -10.70
CA GLN A 134 -24.58 -13.35 -10.74
C GLN A 134 -25.94 -13.70 -10.14
N LEU A 135 -26.31 -13.10 -9.04
CA LEU A 135 -27.62 -13.30 -8.41
C LEU A 135 -28.75 -12.79 -9.31
N ASP A 136 -28.58 -11.63 -9.90
CA ASP A 136 -29.57 -11.06 -10.84
C ASP A 136 -29.76 -12.00 -12.05
N SER A 137 -28.70 -12.51 -12.60
CA SER A 137 -28.75 -13.48 -13.72
C SER A 137 -29.50 -14.76 -13.31
N TYR A 138 -29.22 -15.25 -12.11
CA TYR A 138 -29.87 -16.45 -11.59
C TYR A 138 -31.37 -16.24 -11.41
N VAL A 139 -31.78 -15.10 -10.83
CA VAL A 139 -33.18 -14.77 -10.63
C VAL A 139 -33.92 -14.64 -11.95
N HIS A 140 -33.33 -13.95 -12.95
CA HIS A 140 -33.92 -13.82 -14.27
C HIS A 140 -34.04 -15.16 -14.97
N THR A 141 -33.04 -16.03 -14.88
CA THR A 141 -33.08 -17.35 -15.48
C THR A 141 -34.14 -18.24 -14.85
N SER A 142 -34.34 -18.15 -13.54
CA SER A 142 -35.34 -18.95 -12.83
C SER A 142 -36.76 -18.51 -13.07
N GLN A 143 -36.99 -17.30 -13.59
CA GLN A 143 -38.31 -16.78 -13.94
C GLN A 143 -38.77 -17.14 -15.35
N THR A 144 -37.92 -17.71 -16.14
CA THR A 144 -38.23 -18.17 -17.48
C THR A 144 -38.52 -19.66 -17.51
#